data_2760e1f83bb96e1aafacb61776c68e01
#
_entry.id   2760e1f83bb96e1aafacb61776c68e01
#
_cell.length_a   1.000
_cell.length_b   1.000
_cell.length_c   1.000
_cell.angle_alpha   90.00
_cell.angle_beta   90.00
_cell.angle_gamma   90.00
#
_symmetry.space_group_name_H-M   'P 1'
#
loop_
_entity.id
_entity.type
_entity.pdbx_description
1 polymer ?
#
loop_
_entity_poly.entity_id
_entity_poly.type
_entity_poly.pdbx_seq_one_letter_code
_entity_poly.pdbx_strand_id
1 'polypeptide(L)'
;LRVRVKDDAKIDDEGLKAIEGVMGIVHDRTGYVEIVVGPGKCRKCADICRDMGIPADAAASTANDWQTNKAAVKAGQKQSKVKELFKTFGDIFIPLIPGVVASGLCAGINSLIGQVVPNYADIPALALISTLLGLMNTCFLGYLTAWVGYRAAEKFGGTPILGGMLGMITGLDGINKISSILGLFNEAVPLDSILRAGRGGVLAVVLGAWCLVKIERWVRKWMPESLDIVF
;
A
#
# COMPACT_ATOMS: atom_id res chain seq x y z
N LEU A 1 -18.85 15.96 0.50
CA LEU A 1 -19.02 17.41 0.72
C LEU A 1 -19.77 17.58 2.04
N ARG A 2 -19.22 18.36 2.97
CA ARG A 2 -19.85 18.62 4.26
C ARG A 2 -20.39 20.04 4.26
N VAL A 3 -21.67 20.21 4.50
CA VAL A 3 -22.36 21.49 4.44
C VAL A 3 -23.01 21.76 5.80
N ARG A 4 -22.81 22.96 6.33
CA ARG A 4 -23.50 23.41 7.54
C ARG A 4 -24.87 23.97 7.17
N VAL A 5 -25.91 23.45 7.76
CA VAL A 5 -27.28 23.84 7.46
C VAL A 5 -27.88 24.56 8.66
N LYS A 6 -28.65 25.63 8.40
CA LYS A 6 -29.32 26.40 9.45
C LYS A 6 -30.59 25.69 9.98
N ASP A 7 -31.21 24.88 9.15
CA ASP A 7 -32.48 24.21 9.48
C ASP A 7 -32.52 22.85 8.74
N ASP A 8 -32.37 21.79 9.49
CA ASP A 8 -32.30 20.40 8.96
C ASP A 8 -33.66 19.94 8.39
N ALA A 9 -34.77 20.52 8.90
CA ALA A 9 -36.13 20.15 8.48
C ALA A 9 -36.50 20.62 7.05
N LYS A 10 -35.67 21.51 6.46
CA LYS A 10 -35.90 22.05 5.11
C LYS A 10 -35.11 21.34 4.03
N ILE A 11 -34.41 20.28 4.37
CA ILE A 11 -33.60 19.53 3.40
C ILE A 11 -34.48 18.49 2.71
N ASP A 12 -34.53 18.56 1.40
CA ASP A 12 -35.17 17.56 0.56
C ASP A 12 -34.16 16.42 0.27
N ASP A 13 -34.15 15.43 1.13
CA ASP A 13 -33.27 14.25 1.02
C ASP A 13 -33.56 13.42 -0.24
N GLU A 14 -34.82 13.35 -0.67
CA GLU A 14 -35.21 12.59 -1.85
C GLU A 14 -34.76 13.30 -3.12
N GLY A 15 -34.94 14.61 -3.18
CA GLY A 15 -34.45 15.45 -4.28
C GLY A 15 -32.93 15.42 -4.40
N LEU A 16 -32.20 15.46 -3.28
CA LEU A 16 -30.73 15.38 -3.28
C LEU A 16 -30.21 13.99 -3.70
N LYS A 17 -30.91 12.91 -3.33
CA LYS A 17 -30.56 11.55 -3.76
C LYS A 17 -30.85 11.29 -5.24
N ALA A 18 -31.82 12.02 -5.81
CA ALA A 18 -32.16 11.92 -7.22
C ALA A 18 -31.09 12.56 -8.14
N ILE A 19 -30.18 13.38 -7.59
CA ILE A 19 -29.11 14.03 -8.38
C ILE A 19 -28.07 12.99 -8.78
N GLU A 20 -27.81 12.90 -10.07
CA GLU A 20 -26.80 11.99 -10.64
C GLU A 20 -25.41 12.26 -10.07
N GLY A 21 -24.87 11.27 -9.34
CA GLY A 21 -23.54 11.34 -8.73
C GLY A 21 -23.56 11.53 -7.22
N VAL A 22 -24.72 11.70 -6.59
CA VAL A 22 -24.88 11.61 -5.14
C VAL A 22 -25.06 10.15 -4.75
N MET A 23 -24.14 9.66 -3.92
CA MET A 23 -24.13 8.26 -3.48
C MET A 23 -24.84 8.06 -2.15
N GLY A 24 -25.06 9.12 -1.38
CA GLY A 24 -25.75 9.08 -0.10
C GLY A 24 -25.70 10.43 0.62
N ILE A 25 -26.56 10.55 1.63
CA ILE A 25 -26.64 11.73 2.51
C ILE A 25 -26.58 11.22 3.94
N VAL A 26 -25.78 11.87 4.77
CA VAL A 26 -25.64 11.56 6.18
C VAL A 26 -25.87 12.85 6.97
N HIS A 27 -26.85 12.81 7.88
CA HIS A 27 -27.10 13.90 8.83
C HIS A 27 -26.25 13.71 10.07
N ASP A 28 -25.49 14.74 10.45
CA ASP A 28 -24.72 14.76 11.69
C ASP A 28 -25.53 15.50 12.76
N ARG A 29 -25.46 15.02 13.99
CA ARG A 29 -26.14 15.61 15.17
C ARG A 29 -25.68 17.05 15.48
N THR A 30 -24.67 17.54 14.80
CA THR A 30 -24.06 18.88 14.98
C THR A 30 -24.57 19.92 13.98
N GLY A 31 -25.64 19.63 13.20
CA GLY A 31 -26.19 20.55 12.20
C GLY A 31 -25.38 20.60 10.89
N TYR A 32 -24.63 19.55 10.60
CA TYR A 32 -23.94 19.35 9.32
C TYR A 32 -24.59 18.22 8.53
N VAL A 33 -24.69 18.42 7.22
CA VAL A 33 -25.14 17.39 6.27
C VAL A 33 -23.95 17.01 5.39
N GLU A 34 -23.66 15.75 5.34
CA GLU A 34 -22.61 15.18 4.49
C GLU A 34 -23.22 14.58 3.22
N ILE A 35 -22.96 15.21 2.09
CA ILE A 35 -23.36 14.68 0.77
C ILE A 35 -22.20 13.87 0.23
N VAL A 36 -22.40 12.56 0.13
CA VAL A 36 -21.41 11.62 -0.38
C VAL A 36 -21.45 11.64 -1.90
N VAL A 37 -20.38 12.17 -2.50
CA VAL A 37 -20.15 12.18 -3.96
C VAL A 37 -18.87 11.42 -4.28
N GLY A 38 -18.76 10.87 -5.49
CA GLY A 38 -17.59 10.12 -5.90
C GLY A 38 -16.27 10.92 -5.80
N PRO A 39 -15.10 10.26 -5.63
CA PRO A 39 -13.82 10.91 -5.28
C PRO A 39 -13.35 11.98 -6.27
N GLY A 40 -13.70 11.86 -7.56
CA GLY A 40 -13.36 12.88 -8.57
C GLY A 40 -14.30 14.09 -8.59
N LYS A 41 -15.53 13.94 -8.11
CA LYS A 41 -16.56 14.99 -8.14
C LYS A 41 -16.48 15.92 -6.93
N CYS A 42 -15.96 15.44 -5.79
CA CYS A 42 -15.90 16.21 -4.54
C CYS A 42 -15.08 17.51 -4.67
N ARG A 43 -13.93 17.48 -5.35
CA ARG A 43 -13.11 18.67 -5.57
C ARG A 43 -13.80 19.67 -6.48
N LYS A 44 -14.39 19.22 -7.60
CA LYS A 44 -15.13 20.09 -8.52
C LYS A 44 -16.31 20.77 -7.84
N CYS A 45 -17.07 20.05 -6.99
CA CYS A 45 -18.16 20.64 -6.21
C CYS A 45 -17.64 21.71 -5.23
N ALA A 46 -16.51 21.44 -4.57
CA ALA A 46 -15.92 22.42 -3.64
C ALA A 46 -15.44 23.69 -4.37
N ASP A 47 -14.86 23.56 -5.55
CA ASP A 47 -14.41 24.69 -6.38
C ASP A 47 -15.61 25.52 -6.86
N ILE A 48 -16.68 24.89 -7.35
CA ILE A 48 -17.92 25.55 -7.76
C ILE A 48 -18.57 26.29 -6.57
N CYS A 49 -18.63 25.66 -5.39
CA CYS A 49 -19.15 26.33 -4.19
C CYS A 49 -18.35 27.59 -3.82
N ARG A 50 -17.03 27.54 -4.00
CA ARG A 50 -16.15 28.70 -3.75
C ARG A 50 -16.40 29.80 -4.77
N ASP A 51 -16.56 29.45 -6.04
CA ASP A 51 -16.85 30.40 -7.14
C ASP A 51 -18.24 31.05 -6.96
N MET A 52 -19.20 30.34 -6.37
CA MET A 52 -20.52 30.85 -6.02
C MET A 52 -20.51 31.74 -4.75
N GLY A 53 -19.34 31.97 -4.12
CA GLY A 53 -19.21 32.81 -2.94
C GLY A 53 -19.77 32.17 -1.66
N ILE A 54 -19.97 30.85 -1.62
CA ILE A 54 -20.37 30.16 -0.40
C ILE A 54 -19.17 30.14 0.55
N PRO A 55 -19.28 30.74 1.74
CA PRO A 55 -18.15 30.81 2.66
C PRO A 55 -17.71 29.40 3.06
N ALA A 56 -16.45 29.07 2.79
CA ALA A 56 -15.84 27.86 3.33
C ALA A 56 -15.47 28.11 4.79
N ASP A 57 -16.06 27.35 5.71
CA ASP A 57 -15.67 27.39 7.11
C ASP A 57 -14.20 26.96 7.22
N ALA A 58 -13.35 27.87 7.69
CA ALA A 58 -11.91 27.61 7.87
C ALA A 58 -11.66 26.48 8.89
N ALA A 59 -12.62 26.17 9.74
CA ALA A 59 -12.59 25.07 10.70
C ALA A 59 -12.79 23.68 10.04
N ALA A 60 -13.32 23.62 8.81
CA ALA A 60 -13.51 22.34 8.08
C ALA A 60 -12.26 21.88 7.31
N SER A 61 -11.18 22.66 7.30
CA SER A 61 -9.98 22.37 6.52
C SER A 61 -8.90 21.59 7.28
N THR A 62 -9.12 21.23 8.54
CA THR A 62 -8.16 20.38 9.24
C THR A 62 -8.44 18.92 8.92
N ALA A 63 -7.54 18.34 8.13
CA ALA A 63 -7.45 16.91 7.88
C ALA A 63 -7.40 16.05 9.18
N ASN A 64 -7.38 16.69 10.32
CA ASN A 64 -7.35 16.10 11.66
C ASN A 64 -8.75 15.72 12.21
N ASP A 65 -9.84 16.39 11.79
CA ASP A 65 -11.18 16.12 12.37
C ASP A 65 -11.75 14.76 11.97
N TRP A 66 -11.52 14.31 10.73
CA TRP A 66 -11.92 12.95 10.36
C TRP A 66 -11.02 11.88 11.00
N GLN A 67 -9.76 12.21 11.33
CA GLN A 67 -8.87 11.33 12.09
C GLN A 67 -9.28 11.24 13.56
N THR A 68 -9.72 12.35 14.18
CA THR A 68 -10.24 12.38 15.57
C THR A 68 -11.60 11.70 15.67
N ASN A 69 -12.52 11.93 14.74
CA ASN A 69 -13.80 11.22 14.69
C ASN A 69 -13.61 9.73 14.38
N LYS A 70 -12.67 9.37 13.50
CA LYS A 70 -12.29 7.99 13.26
C LYS A 70 -11.62 7.33 14.48
N ALA A 71 -10.89 8.10 15.27
CA ALA A 71 -10.33 7.65 16.55
C ALA A 71 -11.41 7.45 17.62
N ALA A 72 -12.40 8.33 17.70
CA ALA A 72 -13.52 8.24 18.64
C ALA A 72 -14.47 7.06 18.31
N VAL A 73 -14.78 6.85 17.04
CA VAL A 73 -15.56 5.67 16.58
C VAL A 73 -14.77 4.37 16.77
N LYS A 74 -13.43 4.42 16.66
CA LYS A 74 -12.55 3.27 16.95
C LYS A 74 -12.46 2.94 18.43
N ALA A 75 -12.54 3.91 19.32
CA ALA A 75 -12.47 3.68 20.76
C ALA A 75 -13.69 2.90 21.30
N GLY A 76 -14.85 2.99 20.63
CA GLY A 76 -16.06 2.24 20.98
C GLY A 76 -16.20 0.84 20.38
N GLN A 77 -15.40 0.47 19.38
CA GLN A 77 -15.42 -0.86 18.78
C GLN A 77 -14.23 -1.68 19.25
N LYS A 78 -14.47 -2.74 20.05
CA LYS A 78 -13.49 -3.82 20.26
C LYS A 78 -13.07 -4.35 18.89
N GLN A 79 -11.94 -3.84 18.36
CA GLN A 79 -11.42 -4.31 17.09
C GLN A 79 -10.98 -5.76 17.26
N SER A 80 -11.60 -6.68 16.53
CA SER A 80 -11.12 -8.05 16.42
C SER A 80 -9.65 -8.01 15.97
N LYS A 81 -8.78 -8.79 16.62
CA LYS A 81 -7.34 -8.90 16.26
C LYS A 81 -7.13 -9.17 14.76
N VAL A 82 -8.09 -9.87 14.14
CA VAL A 82 -8.11 -10.15 12.71
C VAL A 82 -8.27 -8.86 11.87
N LYS A 83 -9.15 -7.94 12.28
CA LYS A 83 -9.35 -6.66 11.58
C LYS A 83 -8.09 -5.76 11.66
N GLU A 84 -7.40 -5.79 12.79
CA GLU A 84 -6.14 -5.07 12.98
C GLU A 84 -5.03 -5.65 12.10
N LEU A 85 -4.96 -6.98 11.97
CA LEU A 85 -4.05 -7.66 11.07
C LEU A 85 -4.27 -7.25 9.61
N PHE A 86 -5.51 -7.34 9.12
CA PHE A 86 -5.86 -6.91 7.75
C PHE A 86 -5.55 -5.44 7.49
N LYS A 87 -5.77 -4.58 8.49
CA LYS A 87 -5.40 -3.16 8.39
C LYS A 87 -3.89 -3.00 8.25
N THR A 88 -3.10 -3.72 9.02
CA THR A 88 -1.64 -3.69 8.95
C THR A 88 -1.15 -4.12 7.55
N PHE A 89 -1.74 -5.18 6.99
CA PHE A 89 -1.47 -5.58 5.61
C PHE A 89 -1.84 -4.48 4.62
N GLY A 90 -3.02 -3.87 4.74
CA GLY A 90 -3.42 -2.75 3.89
C GLY A 90 -2.43 -1.59 3.94
N ASP A 91 -2.00 -1.19 5.13
CA ASP A 91 -1.05 -0.10 5.33
C ASP A 91 0.34 -0.39 4.69
N ILE A 92 0.75 -1.66 4.60
CA ILE A 92 1.99 -2.09 3.94
C ILE A 92 1.82 -2.09 2.41
N PHE A 93 0.70 -2.62 1.90
CA PHE A 93 0.52 -2.87 0.47
C PHE A 93 -0.04 -1.68 -0.32
N ILE A 94 -0.90 -0.83 0.28
CA ILE A 94 -1.50 0.31 -0.42
C ILE A 94 -0.45 1.21 -1.08
N PRO A 95 0.66 1.59 -0.43
CA PRO A 95 1.68 2.41 -1.08
C PRO A 95 2.43 1.72 -2.23
N LEU A 96 2.37 0.39 -2.31
CA LEU A 96 3.01 -0.38 -3.38
C LEU A 96 2.12 -0.53 -4.63
N ILE A 97 0.81 -0.27 -4.51
CA ILE A 97 -0.16 -0.43 -5.60
C ILE A 97 0.27 0.32 -6.88
N PRO A 98 0.71 1.59 -6.84
CA PRO A 98 1.12 2.29 -8.06
C PRO A 98 2.27 1.59 -8.80
N GLY A 99 3.23 1.04 -8.04
CA GLY A 99 4.34 0.28 -8.60
C GLY A 99 3.90 -1.04 -9.23
N VAL A 100 3.00 -1.77 -8.57
CA VAL A 100 2.41 -3.02 -9.11
C VAL A 100 1.65 -2.74 -10.41
N VAL A 101 0.82 -1.68 -10.43
CA VAL A 101 0.05 -1.31 -11.62
C VAL A 101 0.97 -0.92 -12.77
N ALA A 102 1.97 -0.06 -12.52
CA ALA A 102 2.93 0.36 -13.54
C ALA A 102 3.70 -0.85 -14.13
N SER A 103 4.19 -1.73 -13.27
CA SER A 103 4.91 -2.94 -13.70
C SER A 103 4.01 -3.90 -14.47
N GLY A 104 2.77 -4.07 -14.04
CA GLY A 104 1.78 -4.91 -14.72
C GLY A 104 1.43 -4.36 -16.10
N LEU A 105 1.28 -3.05 -16.26
CA LEU A 105 1.08 -2.40 -17.55
C LEU A 105 2.29 -2.60 -18.47
N CYS A 106 3.52 -2.43 -17.97
CA CYS A 106 4.73 -2.69 -18.73
C CYS A 106 4.81 -4.14 -19.20
N ALA A 107 4.49 -5.10 -18.32
CA ALA A 107 4.44 -6.52 -18.68
C ALA A 107 3.37 -6.83 -19.74
N GLY A 108 2.18 -6.22 -19.60
CA GLY A 108 1.08 -6.36 -20.54
C GLY A 108 1.45 -5.84 -21.94
N ILE A 109 2.01 -4.63 -22.03
CA ILE A 109 2.47 -4.04 -23.28
C ILE A 109 3.57 -4.90 -23.91
N ASN A 110 4.53 -5.35 -23.11
CA ASN A 110 5.60 -6.24 -23.59
C ASN A 110 5.07 -7.55 -24.18
N SER A 111 4.08 -8.15 -23.51
CA SER A 111 3.40 -9.35 -24.00
C SER A 111 2.65 -9.11 -25.31
N LEU A 112 1.98 -7.95 -25.45
CA LEU A 112 1.31 -7.56 -26.70
C LEU A 112 2.29 -7.39 -27.85
N ILE A 113 3.46 -6.77 -27.64
CA ILE A 113 4.51 -6.64 -28.65
C ILE A 113 4.91 -8.02 -29.16
N GLY A 114 5.14 -8.99 -28.27
CA GLY A 114 5.53 -10.35 -28.65
C GLY A 114 4.44 -11.12 -29.41
N GLN A 115 3.16 -10.82 -29.16
CA GLN A 115 2.04 -11.45 -29.85
C GLN A 115 1.74 -10.85 -31.23
N VAL A 116 1.83 -9.50 -31.34
CA VAL A 116 1.51 -8.79 -32.59
C VAL A 116 2.66 -8.86 -33.60
N VAL A 117 3.90 -8.83 -33.09
CA VAL A 117 5.10 -8.86 -33.94
C VAL A 117 6.00 -10.03 -33.50
N PRO A 118 5.79 -11.26 -34.00
CA PRO A 118 6.58 -12.42 -33.59
C PRO A 118 8.10 -12.23 -33.74
N ASN A 119 8.54 -11.46 -34.73
CA ASN A 119 9.95 -11.17 -35.03
C ASN A 119 10.42 -9.82 -34.46
N TYR A 120 9.80 -9.32 -33.34
CA TYR A 120 10.17 -8.04 -32.73
C TYR A 120 11.65 -7.98 -32.33
N ALA A 121 12.28 -9.12 -32.05
CA ALA A 121 13.68 -9.21 -31.68
C ALA A 121 14.63 -8.81 -32.82
N ASP A 122 14.22 -8.99 -34.07
CA ASP A 122 14.99 -8.64 -35.26
C ASP A 122 14.91 -7.13 -35.59
N ILE A 123 13.97 -6.43 -34.97
CA ILE A 123 13.76 -4.98 -35.15
C ILE A 123 14.39 -4.25 -33.96
N PRO A 124 15.57 -3.57 -34.14
CA PRO A 124 16.32 -3.01 -33.02
C PRO A 124 15.51 -2.07 -32.11
N ALA A 125 14.62 -1.26 -32.70
CA ALA A 125 13.78 -0.34 -31.93
C ALA A 125 12.74 -1.06 -31.06
N LEU A 126 12.10 -2.10 -31.58
CA LEU A 126 11.12 -2.90 -30.81
C LEU A 126 11.81 -3.77 -29.76
N ALA A 127 12.96 -4.34 -30.07
CA ALA A 127 13.77 -5.09 -29.14
C ALA A 127 14.20 -4.21 -27.95
N LEU A 128 14.63 -2.97 -28.20
CA LEU A 128 14.98 -2.01 -27.16
C LEU A 128 13.79 -1.68 -26.26
N ILE A 129 12.64 -1.34 -26.84
CA ILE A 129 11.41 -1.01 -26.10
C ILE A 129 10.97 -2.21 -25.25
N SER A 130 10.92 -3.42 -25.84
CA SER A 130 10.56 -4.65 -25.13
C SER A 130 11.49 -4.92 -23.94
N THR A 131 12.81 -4.73 -24.15
CA THR A 131 13.81 -4.91 -23.10
C THR A 131 13.60 -3.89 -21.97
N LEU A 132 13.37 -2.61 -22.29
CA LEU A 132 13.09 -1.58 -21.29
C LEU A 132 11.82 -1.88 -20.48
N LEU A 133 10.74 -2.27 -21.14
CA LEU A 133 9.50 -2.67 -20.48
C LEU A 133 9.71 -3.89 -19.56
N GLY A 134 10.48 -4.87 -20.02
CA GLY A 134 10.88 -6.04 -19.23
C GLY A 134 11.68 -5.67 -17.98
N LEU A 135 12.64 -4.74 -18.11
CA LEU A 135 13.44 -4.23 -16.99
C LEU A 135 12.57 -3.50 -15.97
N MET A 136 11.64 -2.65 -16.39
CA MET A 136 10.71 -1.96 -15.49
C MET A 136 9.82 -2.94 -14.73
N ASN A 137 9.31 -3.97 -15.42
CA ASN A 137 8.54 -5.04 -14.77
C ASN A 137 9.39 -5.80 -13.74
N THR A 138 10.57 -6.24 -14.12
CA THR A 138 11.46 -7.03 -13.26
C THR A 138 11.94 -6.22 -12.06
N CYS A 139 12.24 -4.93 -12.25
CA CYS A 139 12.69 -4.03 -11.17
C CYS A 139 11.69 -3.95 -10.02
N PHE A 140 10.41 -3.95 -10.30
CA PHE A 140 9.40 -3.85 -9.25
C PHE A 140 8.86 -5.22 -8.82
N LEU A 141 8.30 -6.01 -9.76
CA LEU A 141 7.68 -7.30 -9.42
C LEU A 141 8.71 -8.37 -9.08
N GLY A 142 9.88 -8.37 -9.74
CA GLY A 142 10.95 -9.31 -9.44
C GLY A 142 11.54 -9.11 -8.03
N TYR A 143 11.54 -7.87 -7.56
CA TYR A 143 12.02 -7.51 -6.23
C TYR A 143 10.89 -7.10 -5.26
N LEU A 144 9.67 -7.56 -5.51
CA LEU A 144 8.50 -7.21 -4.69
C LEU A 144 8.72 -7.50 -3.20
N THR A 145 9.41 -8.57 -2.86
CA THR A 145 9.75 -8.94 -1.49
C THR A 145 10.62 -7.88 -0.80
N ALA A 146 11.54 -7.24 -1.53
CA ALA A 146 12.36 -6.15 -1.01
C ALA A 146 11.51 -4.91 -0.68
N TRP A 147 10.62 -4.52 -1.60
CA TRP A 147 9.71 -3.39 -1.40
C TRP A 147 8.74 -3.63 -0.24
N VAL A 148 8.20 -4.84 -0.15
CA VAL A 148 7.33 -5.22 0.98
C VAL A 148 8.09 -5.24 2.29
N GLY A 149 9.31 -5.77 2.32
CA GLY A 149 10.16 -5.78 3.50
C GLY A 149 10.47 -4.36 4.00
N TYR A 150 10.80 -3.46 3.07
CA TYR A 150 11.01 -2.04 3.35
C TYR A 150 9.79 -1.40 4.02
N ARG A 151 8.60 -1.55 3.41
CA ARG A 151 7.35 -0.98 3.92
C ARG A 151 6.90 -1.63 5.22
N ALA A 152 7.14 -2.94 5.38
CA ALA A 152 6.80 -3.64 6.61
C ALA A 152 7.65 -3.17 7.80
N ALA A 153 8.97 -3.03 7.62
CA ALA A 153 9.86 -2.51 8.66
C ALA A 153 9.48 -1.08 9.05
N GLU A 154 9.21 -0.20 8.08
CA GLU A 154 8.72 1.15 8.31
C GLU A 154 7.41 1.16 9.11
N LYS A 155 6.45 0.31 8.73
CA LYS A 155 5.16 0.18 9.43
C LYS A 155 5.31 -0.31 10.87
N PHE A 156 6.25 -1.20 11.14
CA PHE A 156 6.53 -1.72 12.48
C PHE A 156 7.42 -0.80 13.31
N GLY A 157 7.91 0.31 12.73
CA GLY A 157 8.73 1.31 13.39
C GLY A 157 10.18 0.85 13.62
N GLY A 158 10.73 0.12 12.66
CA GLY A 158 12.14 -0.22 12.53
C GLY A 158 12.79 0.49 11.35
N THR A 159 14.04 0.15 11.05
CA THR A 159 14.81 0.72 9.95
C THR A 159 14.36 0.13 8.61
N PRO A 160 13.78 0.94 7.68
CA PRO A 160 13.19 0.43 6.44
C PRO A 160 14.19 -0.29 5.54
N ILE A 161 15.43 0.18 5.48
CA ILE A 161 16.50 -0.40 4.66
C ILE A 161 16.80 -1.84 5.10
N LEU A 162 16.84 -2.11 6.40
CA LEU A 162 17.08 -3.45 6.92
C LEU A 162 15.94 -4.39 6.55
N GLY A 163 14.69 -3.89 6.54
CA GLY A 163 13.53 -4.66 6.06
C GLY A 163 13.63 -4.98 4.56
N GLY A 164 14.08 -4.02 3.75
CA GLY A 164 14.33 -4.22 2.33
C GLY A 164 15.42 -5.27 2.07
N MET A 165 16.54 -5.19 2.79
CA MET A 165 17.61 -6.21 2.74
C MET A 165 17.10 -7.61 3.10
N LEU A 166 16.29 -7.73 4.18
CA LEU A 166 15.66 -9.00 4.55
C LEU A 166 14.80 -9.55 3.41
N GLY A 167 13.99 -8.69 2.79
CA GLY A 167 13.14 -9.06 1.65
C GLY A 167 13.97 -9.53 0.45
N MET A 168 15.11 -8.93 0.17
CA MET A 168 16.01 -9.37 -0.90
C MET A 168 16.65 -10.72 -0.58
N ILE A 169 17.13 -10.91 0.65
CA ILE A 169 17.78 -12.16 1.09
C ILE A 169 16.87 -13.37 0.85
N THR A 170 15.56 -13.23 1.08
CA THR A 170 14.60 -14.35 0.90
C THR A 170 14.52 -14.85 -0.55
N GLY A 171 14.91 -14.04 -1.53
CA GLY A 171 14.92 -14.39 -2.95
C GLY A 171 16.29 -14.86 -3.48
N LEU A 172 17.35 -14.75 -2.70
CA LEU A 172 18.70 -15.10 -3.14
C LEU A 172 18.98 -16.61 -3.07
N ASP A 173 19.75 -17.13 -4.04
CA ASP A 173 20.17 -18.54 -4.08
C ASP A 173 20.99 -18.99 -2.87
N GLY A 174 21.57 -18.05 -2.12
CA GLY A 174 22.22 -18.33 -0.85
C GLY A 174 21.35 -19.11 0.15
N ILE A 175 20.02 -18.89 0.12
CA ILE A 175 19.07 -19.66 0.93
C ILE A 175 19.09 -21.15 0.57
N ASN A 176 19.21 -21.49 -0.72
CA ASN A 176 19.31 -22.88 -1.17
C ASN A 176 20.59 -23.54 -0.64
N LYS A 177 21.71 -22.81 -0.62
CA LYS A 177 22.97 -23.31 -0.04
C LYS A 177 22.86 -23.54 1.47
N ILE A 178 22.23 -22.64 2.20
CA ILE A 178 21.96 -22.82 3.64
C ILE A 178 21.06 -24.03 3.86
N SER A 179 20.04 -24.19 3.02
CA SER A 179 19.12 -25.32 3.08
C SER A 179 19.83 -26.64 2.84
N SER A 180 20.76 -26.70 1.87
CA SER A 180 21.62 -27.86 1.61
C SER A 180 22.48 -28.24 2.83
N ILE A 181 23.12 -27.25 3.46
CA ILE A 181 23.95 -27.45 4.66
C ILE A 181 23.13 -27.99 5.82
N LEU A 182 21.88 -27.54 5.95
CA LEU A 182 20.95 -27.99 7.00
C LEU A 182 20.24 -29.31 6.68
N GLY A 183 20.48 -29.90 5.50
CA GLY A 183 19.80 -31.13 5.06
C GLY A 183 18.31 -30.97 4.75
N LEU A 184 17.85 -29.72 4.55
CA LEU A 184 16.44 -29.38 4.25
C LEU A 184 16.18 -29.20 2.76
N PHE A 185 17.21 -29.30 1.91
CA PHE A 185 17.13 -29.17 0.47
C PHE A 185 17.04 -30.54 -0.19
N ASN A 186 16.03 -30.71 -1.02
CA ASN A 186 15.88 -31.94 -1.82
C ASN A 186 16.48 -31.72 -3.20
N GLU A 187 17.62 -32.33 -3.49
CA GLU A 187 18.30 -32.19 -4.79
C GLU A 187 17.51 -32.84 -5.93
N ALA A 188 16.77 -33.90 -5.67
CA ALA A 188 15.97 -34.58 -6.69
C ALA A 188 14.74 -33.76 -7.12
N VAL A 189 14.10 -33.08 -6.17
CA VAL A 189 12.93 -32.23 -6.42
C VAL A 189 13.11 -30.90 -5.66
N PRO A 190 13.86 -29.93 -6.22
CA PRO A 190 14.13 -28.66 -5.53
C PRO A 190 12.88 -27.87 -5.14
N LEU A 191 11.78 -28.07 -5.87
CA LEU A 191 10.49 -27.41 -5.61
C LEU A 191 9.83 -27.89 -4.32
N ASP A 192 10.09 -29.09 -3.86
CA ASP A 192 9.52 -29.69 -2.64
C ASP A 192 10.38 -29.44 -1.39
N SER A 193 11.56 -28.81 -1.57
CA SER A 193 12.43 -28.48 -0.44
C SER A 193 11.70 -27.63 0.61
N ILE A 194 11.87 -27.98 1.88
CA ILE A 194 11.23 -27.29 3.01
C ILE A 194 11.70 -25.83 3.08
N LEU A 195 12.99 -25.61 2.89
CA LEU A 195 13.59 -24.28 2.83
C LEU A 195 14.21 -24.08 1.45
N ARG A 196 13.67 -23.13 0.67
CA ARG A 196 14.23 -22.71 -0.61
C ARG A 196 14.04 -21.22 -0.85
N ALA A 197 14.83 -20.66 -1.75
CA ALA A 197 14.67 -19.25 -2.14
C ALA A 197 13.24 -18.99 -2.67
N GLY A 198 12.62 -17.92 -2.18
CA GLY A 198 11.29 -17.48 -2.60
C GLY A 198 10.09 -18.28 -2.06
N ARG A 199 10.27 -19.42 -1.36
CA ARG A 199 9.15 -20.25 -0.89
C ARG A 199 8.22 -19.52 0.09
N GLY A 200 8.77 -18.68 0.95
CA GLY A 200 8.00 -17.94 1.93
C GLY A 200 7.22 -16.77 1.35
N GLY A 201 7.61 -16.31 0.16
CA GLY A 201 6.99 -15.19 -0.51
C GLY A 201 6.90 -13.95 0.37
N VAL A 202 5.92 -13.11 0.06
CA VAL A 202 5.68 -11.83 0.72
C VAL A 202 5.27 -11.97 2.19
N LEU A 203 4.53 -13.02 2.54
CA LEU A 203 4.07 -13.24 3.92
C LEU A 203 5.24 -13.52 4.88
N ALA A 204 6.18 -14.34 4.45
CA ALA A 204 7.39 -14.62 5.24
C ALA A 204 8.22 -13.35 5.48
N VAL A 205 8.29 -12.46 4.48
CA VAL A 205 9.00 -11.19 4.59
C VAL A 205 8.32 -10.27 5.62
N VAL A 206 6.99 -10.17 5.62
CA VAL A 206 6.26 -9.36 6.60
C VAL A 206 6.48 -9.87 8.02
N LEU A 207 6.42 -11.19 8.24
CA LEU A 207 6.73 -11.81 9.53
C LEU A 207 8.20 -11.62 9.91
N GLY A 208 9.11 -11.79 8.96
CA GLY A 208 10.54 -11.57 9.16
C GLY A 208 10.85 -10.12 9.52
N ALA A 209 10.22 -9.14 8.87
CA ALA A 209 10.36 -7.73 9.19
C ALA A 209 9.87 -7.40 10.61
N TRP A 210 8.77 -8.02 11.04
CA TRP A 210 8.29 -7.88 12.41
C TRP A 210 9.29 -8.44 13.45
N CYS A 211 9.87 -9.61 13.17
CA CYS A 211 10.93 -10.18 14.01
C CYS A 211 12.18 -9.30 14.02
N LEU A 212 12.59 -8.83 12.84
CA LEU A 212 13.75 -7.94 12.66
C LEU A 212 13.63 -6.67 13.50
N VAL A 213 12.47 -6.01 13.47
CA VAL A 213 12.21 -4.81 14.27
C VAL A 213 12.27 -5.09 15.77
N LYS A 214 11.83 -6.28 16.22
CA LYS A 214 11.99 -6.67 17.63
C LYS A 214 13.46 -6.85 18.01
N ILE A 215 14.25 -7.49 17.15
CA ILE A 215 15.68 -7.68 17.34
C ILE A 215 16.38 -6.31 17.35
N GLU A 216 16.06 -5.43 16.39
CA GLU A 216 16.60 -4.06 16.32
C GLU A 216 16.35 -3.29 17.62
N ARG A 217 15.12 -3.31 18.14
CA ARG A 217 14.76 -2.67 19.42
C ARG A 217 15.47 -3.28 20.60
N TRP A 218 15.74 -4.60 20.58
CA TRP A 218 16.46 -5.28 21.63
C TRP A 218 17.95 -4.89 21.58
N VAL A 219 18.55 -4.87 20.40
CA VAL A 219 19.97 -4.44 20.19
C VAL A 219 20.16 -3.00 20.63
N ARG A 220 19.25 -2.08 20.25
CA ARG A 220 19.31 -0.67 20.69
C ARG A 220 19.33 -0.49 22.20
N LYS A 221 18.75 -1.39 22.98
CA LYS A 221 18.82 -1.33 24.44
C LYS A 221 20.20 -1.65 25.03
N TRP A 222 21.01 -2.37 24.27
CA TRP A 222 22.35 -2.79 24.69
C TRP A 222 23.44 -1.92 24.08
N MET A 223 23.09 -1.05 23.15
CA MET A 223 24.05 -0.24 22.42
C MET A 223 24.47 0.95 23.26
N PRO A 224 25.80 1.22 23.42
CA PRO A 224 26.28 2.42 24.09
C PRO A 224 25.97 3.65 23.25
N GLU A 225 25.72 4.80 23.89
CA GLU A 225 25.39 6.09 23.28
C GLU A 225 26.36 6.54 22.16
N SER A 226 27.62 6.07 22.22
CA SER A 226 28.66 6.38 21.21
C SER A 226 28.33 5.83 19.81
N LEU A 227 27.43 4.84 19.67
CA LEU A 227 27.04 4.22 18.41
C LEU A 227 25.64 4.63 17.94
N ASP A 228 24.95 5.50 18.67
CA ASP A 228 23.59 5.96 18.35
C ASP A 228 23.55 6.80 17.04
N ILE A 229 24.72 7.27 16.57
CA ILE A 229 24.86 8.00 15.29
C ILE A 229 24.69 7.09 14.07
N VAL A 230 24.80 5.76 14.23
CA VAL A 230 24.77 4.78 13.13
C VAL A 230 23.34 4.28 12.83
N PHE A 231 22.40 4.54 13.73
CA PHE A 231 20.99 4.14 13.64
C PHE A 231 20.04 5.34 13.71
#